data_f974d7582833f64f4efc6605d26ecf1a
#
_entry.id   f974d7582833f64f4efc6605d26ecf1a
#
_cell.length_a   1.000
_cell.length_b   1.000
_cell.length_c   1.000
_cell.angle_alpha   90.00
_cell.angle_beta   90.00
_cell.angle_gamma   90.00
#
_symmetry.space_group_name_H-M   'P 1'
#
loop_
_entity.id
_entity.type
_entity.pdbx_description
1 polymer ?
#
loop_
_entity_poly.entity_id
_entity_poly.type
_entity_poly.pdbx_seq_one_letter_code
_entity_poly.pdbx_strand_id
1 'polypeptide(L)'
;MIPFNKPFLTGKEAHYMYQAVYTGKLSGNGVFTKKCQQFFEERYGFRKAIMTTSGTDALEMAAILCDVGPGDEVIVPSYTFVSSALAFVRQGARIIFADSCENNPNIDADKIEALITPKTKVIVPVHYAGVACDMDKIMDIANRHNLFVVEDAAQAIDSYYKGKPLGGIGHFGCFSFHETKNVTAGGEGGLLTVNDERFIRRAEIIWEKGTNRAEFFRGMVNKYGWVDTGSSFLPSEINSAFLWAQLESLDTIQDRRKAIWNQYHEGLKDLAGMGSFTMPDIPKCATNNAHMFYLVCRNLEERTALISYLKEKGAGAVFHYLSLHLSEFYKDHHVGEIPKLPNCDRFADCLVRLPMFFELMDEDVQIVISSIWNFYGK
;
A
#
# COMPACT_ATOMS: atom_id res chain seq x y z
N MET A 1 25.67 -4.97 -11.52
CA MET A 1 25.03 -4.77 -10.18
C MET A 1 23.54 -4.98 -10.36
N ILE A 2 22.95 -5.85 -9.57
CA ILE A 2 21.51 -6.13 -9.53
C ILE A 2 20.85 -5.01 -8.72
N PRO A 3 20.02 -4.13 -9.31
CA PRO A 3 19.35 -3.06 -8.56
C PRO A 3 18.28 -3.65 -7.64
N PHE A 4 17.93 -2.92 -6.58
CA PHE A 4 16.85 -3.34 -5.67
C PHE A 4 15.50 -3.37 -6.37
N ASN A 5 15.21 -2.37 -7.18
CA ASN A 5 13.98 -2.22 -7.94
C ASN A 5 14.27 -1.58 -9.30
N LYS A 6 13.45 -1.89 -10.28
CA LYS A 6 13.44 -1.28 -11.61
C LYS A 6 11.99 -1.24 -12.10
N PRO A 7 11.42 -0.05 -12.38
CA PRO A 7 10.12 0.03 -13.01
C PRO A 7 10.12 -0.68 -14.36
N PHE A 8 9.10 -1.49 -14.60
CA PHE A 8 8.93 -2.17 -15.88
C PHE A 8 8.18 -1.25 -16.86
N LEU A 9 8.59 -1.26 -18.12
CA LEU A 9 7.90 -0.58 -19.22
C LEU A 9 7.37 -1.62 -20.20
N THR A 10 6.07 -1.54 -20.48
CA THR A 10 5.39 -2.45 -21.42
C THR A 10 5.71 -2.11 -22.90
N GLY A 11 6.21 -0.88 -23.14
CA GLY A 11 6.44 -0.31 -24.45
C GLY A 11 5.23 0.46 -25.03
N LYS A 12 4.07 0.44 -24.36
CA LYS A 12 2.87 1.14 -24.81
C LYS A 12 2.67 2.52 -24.13
N GLU A 13 3.42 2.81 -23.07
CA GLU A 13 3.23 4.01 -22.24
C GLU A 13 3.33 5.29 -23.06
N ALA A 14 4.40 5.44 -23.84
CA ALA A 14 4.63 6.63 -24.67
C ALA A 14 3.52 6.81 -25.72
N HIS A 15 3.01 5.71 -26.29
CA HIS A 15 1.91 5.74 -27.25
C HIS A 15 0.60 6.24 -26.60
N TYR A 16 0.24 5.74 -25.42
CA TYR A 16 -0.98 6.20 -24.74
C TYR A 16 -0.86 7.62 -24.20
N MET A 17 0.31 8.03 -23.71
CA MET A 17 0.55 9.42 -23.35
C MET A 17 0.40 10.35 -24.56
N TYR A 18 0.93 9.96 -25.74
CA TYR A 18 0.72 10.70 -26.97
C TYR A 18 -0.78 10.81 -27.32
N GLN A 19 -1.54 9.72 -27.21
CA GLN A 19 -2.99 9.72 -27.42
C GLN A 19 -3.69 10.69 -26.46
N ALA A 20 -3.31 10.69 -25.16
CA ALA A 20 -3.87 11.63 -24.19
C ALA A 20 -3.64 13.08 -24.60
N VAL A 21 -2.42 13.41 -25.06
CA VAL A 21 -2.09 14.76 -25.59
C VAL A 21 -2.92 15.08 -26.83
N TYR A 22 -3.01 14.16 -27.77
CA TYR A 22 -3.74 14.36 -29.03
C TYR A 22 -5.23 14.63 -28.82
N THR A 23 -5.85 14.01 -27.80
CA THR A 23 -7.27 14.25 -27.45
C THR A 23 -7.52 15.66 -26.89
N GLY A 24 -6.47 16.39 -26.49
CA GLY A 24 -6.55 17.76 -25.99
C GLY A 24 -7.10 17.91 -24.58
N LYS A 25 -7.44 16.81 -23.90
CA LYS A 25 -7.88 16.83 -22.49
C LYS A 25 -6.78 16.25 -21.59
N LEU A 26 -6.05 17.11 -20.90
CA LEU A 26 -4.89 16.73 -20.06
C LEU A 26 -5.19 16.75 -18.57
N SER A 27 -6.24 17.45 -18.15
CA SER A 27 -6.54 17.79 -16.74
C SER A 27 -7.30 16.70 -15.99
N GLY A 28 -7.03 15.47 -16.17
CA GLY A 28 -7.69 14.37 -15.45
C GLY A 28 -9.20 14.19 -15.74
N ASN A 29 -9.77 13.09 -15.24
CA ASN A 29 -11.13 12.65 -15.50
C ASN A 29 -11.47 12.57 -17.01
N GLY A 30 -10.46 12.23 -17.82
CA GLY A 30 -10.59 12.02 -19.26
C GLY A 30 -10.77 10.53 -19.59
N VAL A 31 -10.34 10.16 -20.80
CA VAL A 31 -10.52 8.80 -21.32
C VAL A 31 -9.70 7.78 -20.53
N PHE A 32 -8.43 8.07 -20.24
CA PHE A 32 -7.55 7.12 -19.56
C PHE A 32 -7.84 7.03 -18.06
N THR A 33 -8.17 8.13 -17.40
CA THR A 33 -8.67 8.09 -16.02
C THR A 33 -9.88 7.17 -15.89
N LYS A 34 -10.85 7.32 -16.80
CA LYS A 34 -12.07 6.48 -16.79
C LYS A 34 -11.76 5.01 -17.10
N LYS A 35 -10.87 4.72 -18.06
CA LYS A 35 -10.44 3.36 -18.36
C LYS A 35 -9.80 2.69 -17.14
N CYS A 36 -8.90 3.38 -16.45
CA CYS A 36 -8.29 2.86 -15.24
C CYS A 36 -9.34 2.60 -14.16
N GLN A 37 -10.23 3.55 -13.88
CA GLN A 37 -11.29 3.39 -12.86
C GLN A 37 -12.20 2.20 -13.20
N GLN A 38 -12.67 2.12 -14.45
CA GLN A 38 -13.51 1.01 -14.93
C GLN A 38 -12.80 -0.33 -14.82
N PHE A 39 -11.50 -0.43 -15.15
CA PHE A 39 -10.71 -1.64 -14.99
C PHE A 39 -10.76 -2.17 -13.55
N PHE A 40 -10.59 -1.29 -12.56
CA PHE A 40 -10.65 -1.70 -11.15
C PHE A 40 -12.07 -2.08 -10.71
N GLU A 41 -13.08 -1.34 -11.16
CA GLU A 41 -14.50 -1.63 -10.88
C GLU A 41 -14.91 -3.00 -11.48
N GLU A 42 -14.54 -3.28 -12.73
CA GLU A 42 -14.90 -4.53 -13.42
C GLU A 42 -14.07 -5.73 -12.95
N ARG A 43 -12.74 -5.58 -12.83
CA ARG A 43 -11.85 -6.70 -12.49
C ARG A 43 -12.04 -7.18 -11.04
N TYR A 44 -12.20 -6.25 -10.12
CA TYR A 44 -12.25 -6.55 -8.69
C TYR A 44 -13.66 -6.42 -8.08
N GLY A 45 -14.62 -5.93 -8.83
CA GLY A 45 -15.97 -5.69 -8.33
C GLY A 45 -16.06 -4.55 -7.33
N PHE A 46 -15.11 -3.61 -7.33
CA PHE A 46 -15.18 -2.44 -6.48
C PHE A 46 -16.40 -1.58 -6.85
N ARG A 47 -17.12 -1.12 -5.84
CA ARG A 47 -18.34 -0.35 -6.06
C ARG A 47 -18.06 0.99 -6.75
N LYS A 48 -16.97 1.65 -6.33
CA LYS A 48 -16.45 2.86 -6.96
C LYS A 48 -14.94 2.93 -6.83
N ALA A 49 -14.26 3.23 -7.93
CA ALA A 49 -12.83 3.47 -8.00
C ALA A 49 -12.58 4.92 -8.44
N ILE A 50 -11.70 5.64 -7.74
CA ILE A 50 -11.37 7.03 -8.01
C ILE A 50 -9.85 7.17 -8.07
N MET A 51 -9.30 7.48 -9.25
CA MET A 51 -7.87 7.71 -9.44
C MET A 51 -7.39 8.94 -8.69
N THR A 52 -6.24 8.84 -8.01
CA THR A 52 -5.60 9.94 -7.29
C THR A 52 -4.16 10.18 -7.75
N THR A 53 -3.59 11.33 -7.42
CA THR A 53 -2.22 11.69 -7.80
C THR A 53 -1.17 10.88 -7.04
N SER A 54 -1.52 10.30 -5.89
CA SER A 54 -0.66 9.38 -5.13
C SER A 54 -1.50 8.48 -4.22
N GLY A 55 -0.89 7.41 -3.69
CA GLY A 55 -1.50 6.62 -2.61
C GLY A 55 -1.75 7.44 -1.34
N THR A 56 -0.90 8.42 -1.07
CA THR A 56 -1.08 9.37 0.04
C THR A 56 -2.37 10.17 -0.11
N ASP A 57 -2.65 10.67 -1.31
CA ASP A 57 -3.88 11.41 -1.60
C ASP A 57 -5.14 10.54 -1.45
N ALA A 58 -5.05 9.25 -1.78
CA ALA A 58 -6.15 8.32 -1.54
C ALA A 58 -6.46 8.19 -0.03
N LEU A 59 -5.41 8.07 0.81
CA LEU A 59 -5.54 8.05 2.27
C LEU A 59 -6.07 9.38 2.81
N GLU A 60 -5.62 10.52 2.28
CA GLU A 60 -6.11 11.85 2.68
C GLU A 60 -7.59 12.03 2.33
N MET A 61 -8.02 11.59 1.14
CA MET A 61 -9.43 11.56 0.78
C MET A 61 -10.26 10.68 1.72
N ALA A 62 -9.75 9.50 2.08
CA ALA A 62 -10.43 8.62 3.03
C ALA A 62 -10.53 9.27 4.42
N ALA A 63 -9.49 9.97 4.90
CA ALA A 63 -9.52 10.69 6.17
C ALA A 63 -10.59 11.80 6.17
N ILE A 64 -10.71 12.57 5.08
CA ILE A 64 -11.76 13.58 4.91
C ILE A 64 -13.15 12.92 4.86
N LEU A 65 -13.31 11.79 4.15
CA LEU A 65 -14.58 11.06 4.05
C LEU A 65 -15.05 10.50 5.38
N CYS A 66 -14.12 10.09 6.23
CA CYS A 66 -14.40 9.66 7.60
C CYS A 66 -14.71 10.84 8.55
N ASP A 67 -14.70 12.08 8.08
CA ASP A 67 -14.86 13.31 8.90
C ASP A 67 -13.89 13.36 10.09
N VAL A 68 -12.66 12.87 9.90
CA VAL A 68 -11.62 12.91 10.92
C VAL A 68 -11.21 14.34 11.21
N GLY A 69 -11.07 14.69 12.48
CA GLY A 69 -10.72 16.04 12.93
C GLY A 69 -9.98 16.08 14.26
N PRO A 70 -9.70 17.31 14.76
CA PRO A 70 -9.06 17.49 16.07
C PRO A 70 -9.85 16.82 17.19
N GLY A 71 -9.16 16.00 17.98
CA GLY A 71 -9.75 15.25 19.09
C GLY A 71 -10.11 13.81 18.75
N ASP A 72 -10.19 13.45 17.47
CA ASP A 72 -10.39 12.07 17.06
C ASP A 72 -9.10 11.26 17.16
N GLU A 73 -9.24 9.95 17.36
CA GLU A 73 -8.13 9.00 17.40
C GLU A 73 -8.25 8.00 16.24
N VAL A 74 -7.08 7.66 15.67
CA VAL A 74 -6.96 6.72 14.55
C VAL A 74 -5.93 5.64 14.92
N ILE A 75 -6.34 4.37 14.84
CA ILE A 75 -5.48 3.23 15.12
C ILE A 75 -4.76 2.81 13.85
N VAL A 76 -3.41 2.80 13.87
CA VAL A 76 -2.52 2.50 12.74
C VAL A 76 -1.40 1.58 13.23
N PRO A 77 -0.93 0.57 12.45
CA PRO A 77 0.27 -0.16 12.82
C PRO A 77 1.48 0.76 12.81
N SER A 78 2.41 0.60 13.75
CA SER A 78 3.60 1.46 13.80
C SER A 78 4.64 1.09 12.72
N TYR A 79 4.72 -0.17 12.31
CA TYR A 79 5.61 -0.62 11.25
C TYR A 79 4.95 -0.46 9.88
N THR A 80 4.96 0.77 9.37
CA THR A 80 4.38 1.13 8.07
C THR A 80 5.08 2.35 7.47
N PHE A 81 4.73 2.68 6.23
CA PHE A 81 5.11 3.94 5.62
C PHE A 81 4.35 5.11 6.25
N VAL A 82 5.01 6.26 6.34
CA VAL A 82 4.47 7.44 7.06
C VAL A 82 3.09 7.89 6.56
N SER A 83 2.76 7.69 5.29
CA SER A 83 1.48 8.13 4.72
C SER A 83 0.26 7.49 5.38
N SER A 84 0.38 6.24 5.88
CA SER A 84 -0.71 5.55 6.59
C SER A 84 -1.17 6.31 7.85
N ALA A 85 -0.27 7.06 8.49
CA ALA A 85 -0.57 7.89 9.65
C ALA A 85 -0.75 9.38 9.27
N LEU A 86 0.11 9.90 8.39
CA LEU A 86 0.18 11.32 8.02
C LEU A 86 -1.14 11.85 7.48
N ALA A 87 -1.85 11.09 6.67
CA ALA A 87 -3.14 11.47 6.10
C ALA A 87 -4.16 11.90 7.17
N PHE A 88 -4.18 11.20 8.30
CA PHE A 88 -5.07 11.48 9.42
C PHE A 88 -4.52 12.57 10.34
N VAL A 89 -3.21 12.62 10.54
CA VAL A 89 -2.55 13.73 11.27
C VAL A 89 -2.84 15.07 10.62
N ARG A 90 -2.84 15.14 9.28
CA ARG A 90 -3.19 16.37 8.54
C ARG A 90 -4.63 16.85 8.79
N GLN A 91 -5.54 15.94 9.14
CA GLN A 91 -6.90 16.30 9.57
C GLN A 91 -6.98 16.65 11.07
N GLY A 92 -5.89 16.57 11.81
CA GLY A 92 -5.80 16.90 13.23
C GLY A 92 -6.05 15.71 14.16
N ALA A 93 -6.11 14.48 13.66
CA ALA A 93 -6.27 13.30 14.49
C ALA A 93 -5.01 12.97 15.31
N ARG A 94 -5.23 12.35 16.46
CA ARG A 94 -4.19 11.68 17.24
C ARG A 94 -4.02 10.25 16.74
N ILE A 95 -2.79 9.86 16.44
CA ILE A 95 -2.49 8.47 16.06
C ILE A 95 -2.26 7.63 17.31
N ILE A 96 -2.95 6.49 17.36
CA ILE A 96 -2.77 5.43 18.34
C ILE A 96 -2.08 4.28 17.63
N PHE A 97 -0.81 4.05 17.93
CA PHE A 97 -0.06 2.99 17.28
C PHE A 97 -0.36 1.63 17.88
N ALA A 98 -0.66 0.67 17.01
CA ALA A 98 -0.78 -0.74 17.31
C ALA A 98 0.51 -1.49 16.97
N ASP A 99 0.78 -2.59 17.66
CA ASP A 99 1.89 -3.48 17.37
C ASP A 99 1.58 -4.37 16.16
N SER A 100 2.62 -4.94 15.57
CA SER A 100 2.52 -5.96 14.53
C SER A 100 2.27 -7.34 15.13
N CYS A 101 1.82 -8.28 14.30
CA CYS A 101 1.81 -9.70 14.64
C CYS A 101 3.25 -10.18 14.94
N GLU A 102 3.35 -11.28 15.70
CA GLU A 102 4.66 -11.87 16.00
C GLU A 102 5.35 -12.42 14.75
N ASN A 103 4.61 -13.06 13.87
CA ASN A 103 5.13 -13.80 12.72
C ASN A 103 5.10 -13.03 11.38
N ASN A 104 4.42 -11.88 11.32
CA ASN A 104 4.35 -11.04 10.13
C ASN A 104 4.17 -9.55 10.47
N PRO A 105 4.54 -8.62 9.57
CA PRO A 105 4.47 -7.18 9.83
C PRO A 105 3.07 -6.56 9.90
N ASN A 106 2.01 -7.29 9.58
CA ASN A 106 0.64 -6.77 9.64
C ASN A 106 0.24 -6.41 11.07
N ILE A 107 -0.72 -5.50 11.20
CA ILE A 107 -1.30 -5.13 12.50
C ILE A 107 -1.83 -6.37 13.24
N ASP A 108 -1.51 -6.48 14.53
CA ASP A 108 -2.07 -7.52 15.39
C ASP A 108 -3.52 -7.19 15.76
N ALA A 109 -4.45 -7.86 15.07
CA ALA A 109 -5.88 -7.63 15.27
C ALA A 109 -6.34 -7.97 16.70
N ASP A 110 -5.63 -8.85 17.44
CA ASP A 110 -5.95 -9.19 18.84
C ASP A 110 -5.70 -8.04 19.81
N LYS A 111 -4.84 -7.09 19.42
CA LYS A 111 -4.49 -5.95 20.27
C LYS A 111 -5.28 -4.69 19.97
N ILE A 112 -6.05 -4.64 18.87
CA ILE A 112 -6.78 -3.43 18.44
C ILE A 112 -7.82 -3.01 19.47
N GLU A 113 -8.63 -3.94 19.96
CA GLU A 113 -9.78 -3.61 20.82
C GLU A 113 -9.37 -2.93 22.12
N ALA A 114 -8.21 -3.31 22.69
CA ALA A 114 -7.65 -2.69 23.90
C ALA A 114 -7.18 -1.23 23.70
N LEU A 115 -7.02 -0.79 22.45
CA LEU A 115 -6.60 0.57 22.10
C LEU A 115 -7.79 1.51 21.85
N ILE A 116 -9.01 0.97 21.79
CA ILE A 116 -10.21 1.74 21.47
C ILE A 116 -10.62 2.61 22.65
N THR A 117 -10.86 3.89 22.38
CA THR A 117 -11.43 4.86 23.31
C THR A 117 -12.71 5.46 22.72
N PRO A 118 -13.49 6.26 23.49
CA PRO A 118 -14.62 6.99 22.92
C PRO A 118 -14.26 8.02 21.84
N LYS A 119 -12.96 8.29 21.62
CA LYS A 119 -12.45 9.17 20.58
C LYS A 119 -12.00 8.44 19.33
N THR A 120 -11.88 7.13 19.38
CA THR A 120 -11.45 6.31 18.25
C THR A 120 -12.50 6.37 17.15
N LYS A 121 -12.06 6.63 15.93
CA LYS A 121 -12.93 6.82 14.77
C LYS A 121 -12.59 5.90 13.60
N VAL A 122 -11.30 5.61 13.40
CA VAL A 122 -10.83 4.84 12.25
C VAL A 122 -9.80 3.79 12.67
N ILE A 123 -9.85 2.62 12.05
CA ILE A 123 -8.79 1.61 12.05
C ILE A 123 -8.19 1.57 10.64
N VAL A 124 -6.85 1.64 10.54
CA VAL A 124 -6.12 1.59 9.27
C VAL A 124 -5.26 0.33 9.22
N PRO A 125 -5.79 -0.82 8.77
CA PRO A 125 -4.95 -1.98 8.48
C PRO A 125 -4.08 -1.70 7.25
N VAL A 126 -2.80 -2.07 7.34
CA VAL A 126 -1.84 -2.01 6.23
C VAL A 126 -1.55 -3.43 5.76
N HIS A 127 -1.85 -3.74 4.51
CA HIS A 127 -1.61 -5.06 3.93
C HIS A 127 -0.15 -5.21 3.49
N TYR A 128 0.73 -5.42 4.47
CA TYR A 128 2.18 -5.45 4.24
C TYR A 128 2.57 -6.56 3.25
N ALA A 129 3.46 -6.22 2.32
CA ALA A 129 3.92 -7.09 1.24
C ALA A 129 2.78 -7.64 0.34
N GLY A 130 1.59 -7.02 0.37
CA GLY A 130 0.41 -7.50 -0.33
C GLY A 130 -0.29 -8.68 0.35
N VAL A 131 0.07 -9.00 1.58
CA VAL A 131 -0.57 -10.07 2.36
C VAL A 131 -1.64 -9.48 3.28
N ALA A 132 -2.83 -10.09 3.29
CA ALA A 132 -3.96 -9.58 4.04
C ALA A 132 -3.72 -9.55 5.55
N CYS A 133 -4.17 -8.48 6.22
CA CYS A 133 -4.48 -8.50 7.64
C CYS A 133 -5.66 -9.45 7.94
N ASP A 134 -5.89 -9.79 9.21
CA ASP A 134 -7.10 -10.52 9.62
C ASP A 134 -8.32 -9.60 9.52
N MET A 135 -8.86 -9.50 8.30
CA MET A 135 -9.94 -8.57 7.99
C MET A 135 -11.27 -8.96 8.63
N ASP A 136 -11.52 -10.24 8.87
CA ASP A 136 -12.75 -10.65 9.55
C ASP A 136 -12.77 -10.09 10.97
N LYS A 137 -11.67 -10.23 11.70
CA LYS A 137 -11.55 -9.74 13.06
C LYS A 137 -11.56 -8.22 13.14
N ILE A 138 -10.83 -7.56 12.23
CA ILE A 138 -10.81 -6.09 12.17
C ILE A 138 -12.20 -5.53 11.88
N MET A 139 -12.93 -6.11 10.92
CA MET A 139 -14.28 -5.68 10.58
C MET A 139 -15.29 -5.98 11.70
N ASP A 140 -15.15 -7.11 12.40
CA ASP A 140 -15.98 -7.41 13.58
C ASP A 140 -15.79 -6.36 14.67
N ILE A 141 -14.54 -6.04 15.02
CA ILE A 141 -14.21 -5.00 16.00
C ILE A 141 -14.79 -3.64 15.55
N ALA A 142 -14.55 -3.26 14.30
CA ALA A 142 -15.03 -1.99 13.76
C ALA A 142 -16.56 -1.87 13.82
N ASN A 143 -17.28 -2.94 13.47
CA ASN A 143 -18.74 -2.98 13.52
C ASN A 143 -19.28 -2.87 14.95
N ARG A 144 -18.69 -3.59 15.93
CA ARG A 144 -19.10 -3.51 17.33
C ARG A 144 -18.91 -2.13 17.95
N HIS A 145 -17.88 -1.42 17.51
CA HIS A 145 -17.52 -0.09 18.03
C HIS A 145 -17.93 1.08 17.10
N ASN A 146 -18.65 0.78 15.99
CA ASN A 146 -19.08 1.77 15.00
C ASN A 146 -17.91 2.62 14.45
N LEU A 147 -16.79 1.96 14.10
CA LEU A 147 -15.58 2.58 13.56
C LEU A 147 -15.49 2.41 12.04
N PHE A 148 -14.84 3.34 11.37
CA PHE A 148 -14.47 3.18 9.98
C PHE A 148 -13.23 2.29 9.84
N VAL A 149 -13.16 1.56 8.72
CA VAL A 149 -11.96 0.82 8.30
C VAL A 149 -11.48 1.37 6.97
N VAL A 150 -10.23 1.85 6.95
CA VAL A 150 -9.54 2.34 5.76
C VAL A 150 -8.37 1.39 5.48
N GLU A 151 -8.51 0.55 4.45
CA GLU A 151 -7.45 -0.38 4.06
C GLU A 151 -6.32 0.39 3.36
N ASP A 152 -5.11 0.42 3.94
CA ASP A 152 -3.92 0.79 3.21
C ASP A 152 -3.49 -0.41 2.35
N ALA A 153 -3.98 -0.41 1.12
CA ALA A 153 -3.73 -1.42 0.10
C ALA A 153 -2.61 -1.01 -0.87
N ALA A 154 -1.72 -0.07 -0.46
CA ALA A 154 -0.65 0.45 -1.31
C ALA A 154 0.30 -0.62 -1.87
N GLN A 155 0.32 -1.81 -1.28
CA GLN A 155 1.13 -2.96 -1.69
C GLN A 155 0.27 -4.14 -2.19
N ALA A 156 -1.05 -3.98 -2.29
CA ALA A 156 -2.00 -5.09 -2.33
C ALA A 156 -2.79 -5.24 -3.65
N ILE A 157 -2.34 -4.60 -4.75
CA ILE A 157 -2.97 -4.86 -6.06
C ILE A 157 -2.96 -6.36 -6.36
N ASP A 158 -4.08 -6.90 -6.83
CA ASP A 158 -4.24 -8.32 -7.17
C ASP A 158 -4.03 -9.28 -5.99
N SER A 159 -4.29 -8.80 -4.76
CA SER A 159 -4.29 -9.60 -3.53
C SER A 159 -5.71 -9.81 -3.00
N TYR A 160 -5.90 -10.95 -2.32
CA TYR A 160 -7.23 -11.38 -1.88
C TYR A 160 -7.19 -11.93 -0.44
N TYR A 161 -8.27 -11.71 0.29
CA TYR A 161 -8.57 -12.32 1.58
C TYR A 161 -9.86 -13.13 1.46
N LYS A 162 -9.79 -14.46 1.65
CA LYS A 162 -10.95 -15.37 1.48
C LYS A 162 -11.72 -15.16 0.17
N GLY A 163 -10.98 -14.91 -0.91
CA GLY A 163 -11.54 -14.66 -2.25
C GLY A 163 -12.08 -13.24 -2.48
N LYS A 164 -12.05 -12.36 -1.48
CA LYS A 164 -12.41 -10.94 -1.64
C LYS A 164 -11.15 -10.11 -1.94
N PRO A 165 -11.16 -9.21 -2.93
CA PRO A 165 -10.01 -8.36 -3.22
C PRO A 165 -9.73 -7.41 -2.05
N LEU A 166 -8.46 -7.24 -1.72
CA LEU A 166 -8.02 -6.25 -0.72
C LEU A 166 -8.28 -4.84 -1.24
N GLY A 167 -8.56 -3.91 -0.33
CA GLY A 167 -9.09 -2.58 -0.66
C GLY A 167 -10.59 -2.56 -0.93
N GLY A 168 -11.26 -3.74 -0.92
CA GLY A 168 -12.70 -3.89 -1.12
C GLY A 168 -13.48 -4.44 0.08
N ILE A 169 -12.83 -4.55 1.25
CA ILE A 169 -13.43 -5.18 2.45
C ILE A 169 -13.83 -4.12 3.48
N GLY A 170 -12.97 -3.14 3.73
CA GLY A 170 -13.26 -1.99 4.59
C GLY A 170 -14.18 -0.97 3.91
N HIS A 171 -14.41 0.15 4.55
CA HIS A 171 -15.23 1.24 3.99
C HIS A 171 -14.53 1.91 2.80
N PHE A 172 -13.20 2.01 2.87
CA PHE A 172 -12.34 2.59 1.85
C PHE A 172 -11.09 1.73 1.68
N GLY A 173 -10.53 1.69 0.46
CA GLY A 173 -9.24 1.10 0.15
C GLY A 173 -8.36 2.09 -0.60
N CYS A 174 -7.07 2.14 -0.27
CA CYS A 174 -6.13 3.11 -0.80
C CYS A 174 -4.96 2.39 -1.45
N PHE A 175 -4.84 2.50 -2.77
CA PHE A 175 -3.76 1.88 -3.55
C PHE A 175 -2.71 2.91 -3.96
N SER A 176 -1.50 2.43 -4.21
CA SER A 176 -0.39 3.24 -4.72
C SER A 176 0.14 2.66 -6.03
N PHE A 177 0.43 3.54 -6.97
CA PHE A 177 1.10 3.25 -8.23
C PHE A 177 2.42 4.02 -8.35
N HIS A 178 3.09 4.20 -7.20
CA HIS A 178 4.46 4.71 -7.14
C HIS A 178 5.41 3.78 -7.93
N GLU A 179 6.53 4.28 -8.43
CA GLU A 179 7.48 3.50 -9.25
C GLU A 179 8.00 2.20 -8.61
N THR A 180 7.94 2.07 -7.29
CA THR A 180 8.34 0.86 -6.54
C THR A 180 7.24 -0.19 -6.43
N LYS A 181 6.03 0.07 -6.91
CA LYS A 181 4.89 -0.85 -6.83
C LYS A 181 4.90 -1.85 -7.98
N ASN A 182 4.02 -2.84 -7.91
CA ASN A 182 3.91 -3.89 -8.94
C ASN A 182 3.62 -3.31 -10.33
N VAL A 183 2.80 -2.26 -10.37
CA VAL A 183 2.52 -1.42 -11.54
C VAL A 183 2.67 0.04 -11.17
N THR A 184 3.07 0.89 -12.11
CA THR A 184 3.34 2.31 -11.87
C THR A 184 2.55 3.23 -12.79
N ALA A 185 2.26 4.44 -12.30
CA ALA A 185 1.62 5.50 -13.07
C ALA A 185 2.64 6.53 -13.61
N GLY A 186 3.88 6.09 -13.86
CA GLY A 186 4.94 6.98 -14.36
C GLY A 186 5.62 7.78 -13.26
N GLY A 187 5.79 7.15 -12.09
CA GLY A 187 6.46 7.73 -10.92
C GLY A 187 5.55 7.81 -9.71
N GLU A 188 4.44 8.53 -9.80
CA GLU A 188 3.43 8.67 -8.75
C GLU A 188 2.02 8.42 -9.29
N GLY A 189 1.17 7.86 -8.46
CA GLY A 189 -0.25 7.63 -8.70
C GLY A 189 -0.90 6.85 -7.57
N GLY A 190 -2.22 6.90 -7.51
CA GLY A 190 -2.99 6.18 -6.52
C GLY A 190 -4.43 5.93 -6.95
N LEU A 191 -5.15 5.20 -6.13
CA LEU A 191 -6.57 4.91 -6.30
C LEU A 191 -7.24 4.83 -4.93
N LEU A 192 -8.36 5.50 -4.78
CA LEU A 192 -9.30 5.30 -3.69
C LEU A 192 -10.44 4.40 -4.15
N THR A 193 -10.70 3.31 -3.43
CA THR A 193 -11.95 2.56 -3.56
C THR A 193 -12.93 3.03 -2.49
N VAL A 194 -14.19 3.24 -2.89
CA VAL A 194 -15.29 3.61 -2.00
C VAL A 194 -16.26 2.45 -1.99
N ASN A 195 -16.25 1.67 -0.92
CA ASN A 195 -17.00 0.42 -0.82
C ASN A 195 -18.40 0.63 -0.20
N ASP A 196 -18.62 1.76 0.47
CA ASP A 196 -19.92 2.19 1.01
C ASP A 196 -20.52 3.26 0.10
N GLU A 197 -21.68 2.97 -0.51
CA GLU A 197 -22.34 3.84 -1.47
C GLU A 197 -22.73 5.22 -0.91
N ARG A 198 -22.91 5.33 0.41
CA ARG A 198 -23.23 6.59 1.09
C ARG A 198 -22.18 7.67 0.83
N PHE A 199 -20.94 7.27 0.60
CA PHE A 199 -19.79 8.17 0.42
C PHE A 199 -19.43 8.48 -1.03
N ILE A 200 -20.00 7.77 -2.03
CA ILE A 200 -19.60 7.93 -3.45
C ILE A 200 -19.77 9.38 -3.92
N ARG A 201 -20.92 9.98 -3.65
CA ARG A 201 -21.20 11.38 -4.07
C ARG A 201 -20.19 12.34 -3.44
N ARG A 202 -19.94 12.20 -2.13
CA ARG A 202 -19.02 13.09 -1.42
C ARG A 202 -17.57 12.88 -1.87
N ALA A 203 -17.18 11.65 -2.18
CA ALA A 203 -15.85 11.33 -2.71
C ALA A 203 -15.59 12.03 -4.05
N GLU A 204 -16.55 12.07 -4.96
CA GLU A 204 -16.43 12.81 -6.22
C GLU A 204 -16.30 14.33 -6.00
N ILE A 205 -16.99 14.88 -5.00
CA ILE A 205 -16.91 16.30 -4.63
C ILE A 205 -15.52 16.62 -4.05
N ILE A 206 -15.06 15.86 -3.07
CA ILE A 206 -13.74 16.02 -2.45
C ILE A 206 -12.62 15.90 -3.50
N TRP A 207 -12.73 14.95 -4.39
CA TRP A 207 -11.79 14.70 -5.49
C TRP A 207 -11.59 15.92 -6.39
N GLU A 208 -12.68 16.64 -6.71
CA GLU A 208 -12.68 17.84 -7.55
C GLU A 208 -12.77 19.14 -6.71
N LYS A 209 -11.89 19.27 -5.72
CA LYS A 209 -11.69 20.54 -4.96
C LYS A 209 -12.89 20.98 -4.12
N GLY A 210 -13.73 20.04 -3.67
CA GLY A 210 -14.94 20.36 -2.92
C GLY A 210 -16.08 20.95 -3.78
N THR A 211 -16.03 20.75 -5.10
CA THR A 211 -17.06 21.23 -6.02
C THR A 211 -17.98 20.12 -6.48
N ASN A 212 -19.25 20.44 -6.73
CA ASN A 212 -20.21 19.50 -7.32
C ASN A 212 -20.16 19.49 -8.86
N ARG A 213 -18.99 19.70 -9.46
CA ARG A 213 -18.78 19.79 -10.90
C ARG A 213 -19.19 18.51 -11.64
N ALA A 214 -19.00 17.34 -11.05
CA ALA A 214 -19.44 16.08 -11.64
C ALA A 214 -20.96 16.03 -11.83
N GLU A 215 -21.74 16.58 -10.89
CA GLU A 215 -23.20 16.70 -10.97
C GLU A 215 -23.63 17.64 -12.10
N PHE A 216 -22.91 18.73 -12.31
CA PHE A 216 -23.16 19.66 -13.42
C PHE A 216 -22.99 18.96 -14.78
N PHE A 217 -21.90 18.19 -14.98
CA PHE A 217 -21.71 17.49 -16.24
C PHE A 217 -22.71 16.33 -16.47
N ARG A 218 -23.31 15.82 -15.41
CA ARG A 218 -24.42 14.85 -15.49
C ARG A 218 -25.78 15.50 -15.67
N GLY A 219 -25.87 16.84 -15.71
CA GLY A 219 -27.13 17.58 -15.86
C GLY A 219 -28.00 17.59 -14.59
N MET A 220 -27.44 17.22 -13.44
CA MET A 220 -28.17 17.18 -12.16
C MET A 220 -28.33 18.57 -11.52
N VAL A 221 -27.45 19.49 -11.85
CA VAL A 221 -27.48 20.89 -11.40
C VAL A 221 -27.20 21.84 -12.56
N ASN A 222 -27.79 23.04 -12.54
CA ASN A 222 -27.64 24.04 -13.62
C ASN A 222 -26.29 24.79 -13.57
N LYS A 223 -25.66 24.84 -12.41
CA LYS A 223 -24.33 25.42 -12.16
C LYS A 223 -23.64 24.61 -11.06
N TYR A 224 -22.32 24.53 -11.12
CA TYR A 224 -21.55 23.94 -10.01
C TYR A 224 -20.98 25.04 -9.13
N GLY A 225 -20.74 24.71 -7.87
CA GLY A 225 -20.19 25.60 -6.87
C GLY A 225 -19.27 24.86 -5.89
N TRP A 226 -18.72 25.59 -4.96
CA TRP A 226 -17.97 25.04 -3.83
C TRP A 226 -18.96 24.60 -2.75
N VAL A 227 -19.03 23.32 -2.45
CA VAL A 227 -20.05 22.71 -1.58
C VAL A 227 -19.51 21.90 -0.42
N ASP A 228 -18.21 21.54 -0.43
CA ASP A 228 -17.54 20.79 0.65
C ASP A 228 -16.04 21.13 0.66
N THR A 229 -15.31 20.61 1.66
CA THR A 229 -13.86 20.59 1.62
C THR A 229 -13.35 19.67 0.50
N GLY A 230 -12.11 19.83 0.08
CA GLY A 230 -11.49 18.99 -0.94
C GLY A 230 -10.14 19.51 -1.38
N SER A 231 -9.54 18.81 -2.34
CA SER A 231 -8.28 19.23 -2.96
C SER A 231 -8.23 18.82 -4.43
N SER A 232 -7.14 19.15 -5.11
CA SER A 232 -6.88 18.73 -6.48
C SER A 232 -6.31 17.32 -6.51
N PHE A 233 -7.14 16.33 -6.19
CA PHE A 233 -6.71 14.93 -6.11
C PHE A 233 -6.66 14.21 -7.47
N LEU A 234 -7.13 14.84 -8.54
CA LEU A 234 -7.16 14.23 -9.86
C LEU A 234 -5.75 14.09 -10.44
N PRO A 235 -5.35 12.90 -10.92
CA PRO A 235 -4.13 12.77 -11.70
C PRO A 235 -4.32 13.38 -13.10
N SER A 236 -3.22 13.74 -13.77
CA SER A 236 -3.29 14.12 -15.19
C SER A 236 -3.65 12.91 -16.05
N GLU A 237 -4.19 13.16 -17.25
CA GLU A 237 -4.41 12.09 -18.24
C GLU A 237 -3.10 11.44 -18.70
N ILE A 238 -1.97 12.13 -18.59
CA ILE A 238 -0.64 11.56 -18.89
C ILE A 238 -0.30 10.42 -17.91
N ASN A 239 -0.47 10.64 -16.59
CA ASN A 239 -0.24 9.61 -15.59
C ASN A 239 -1.24 8.45 -15.73
N SER A 240 -2.51 8.76 -15.99
CA SER A 240 -3.54 7.73 -16.20
C SER A 240 -3.28 6.91 -17.48
N ALA A 241 -2.78 7.54 -18.55
CA ALA A 241 -2.41 6.86 -19.78
C ALA A 241 -1.19 5.94 -19.59
N PHE A 242 -0.21 6.38 -18.81
CA PHE A 242 0.92 5.55 -18.42
C PHE A 242 0.45 4.31 -17.64
N LEU A 243 -0.37 4.53 -16.59
CA LEU A 243 -0.93 3.44 -15.79
C LEU A 243 -1.76 2.47 -16.64
N TRP A 244 -2.54 2.98 -17.60
CA TRP A 244 -3.36 2.13 -18.47
C TRP A 244 -2.52 1.09 -19.21
N ALA A 245 -1.34 1.47 -19.74
CA ALA A 245 -0.43 0.51 -20.37
C ALA A 245 0.02 -0.60 -19.42
N GLN A 246 0.27 -0.25 -18.17
CA GLN A 246 0.65 -1.21 -17.13
C GLN A 246 -0.51 -2.17 -16.78
N LEU A 247 -1.74 -1.62 -16.64
CA LEU A 247 -2.93 -2.42 -16.29
C LEU A 247 -3.31 -3.43 -17.38
N GLU A 248 -3.13 -3.10 -18.66
CA GLU A 248 -3.31 -4.05 -19.76
C GLU A 248 -2.34 -5.25 -19.70
N SER A 249 -1.22 -5.10 -18.99
CA SER A 249 -0.18 -6.13 -18.84
C SER A 249 -0.12 -6.71 -17.43
N LEU A 250 -1.11 -6.40 -16.56
CA LEU A 250 -1.08 -6.75 -15.15
C LEU A 250 -0.85 -8.23 -14.91
N ASP A 251 -1.56 -9.11 -15.62
CA ASP A 251 -1.43 -10.56 -15.43
C ASP A 251 0.00 -11.03 -15.74
N THR A 252 0.57 -10.56 -16.85
CA THR A 252 1.96 -10.88 -17.23
C THR A 252 2.96 -10.40 -16.19
N ILE A 253 2.75 -9.18 -15.66
CA ILE A 253 3.60 -8.61 -14.61
C ILE A 253 3.51 -9.46 -13.33
N GLN A 254 2.30 -9.79 -12.91
CA GLN A 254 2.06 -10.56 -11.69
C GLN A 254 2.60 -11.99 -11.79
N ASP A 255 2.43 -12.67 -12.91
CA ASP A 255 2.94 -14.04 -13.14
C ASP A 255 4.47 -14.05 -13.04
N ARG A 256 5.15 -13.09 -13.67
CA ARG A 256 6.62 -12.98 -13.56
C ARG A 256 7.08 -12.69 -12.14
N ARG A 257 6.43 -11.79 -11.44
CA ARG A 257 6.76 -11.47 -10.04
C ARG A 257 6.55 -12.67 -9.13
N LYS A 258 5.46 -13.42 -9.29
CA LYS A 258 5.20 -14.66 -8.54
C LYS A 258 6.25 -15.72 -8.84
N ALA A 259 6.71 -15.85 -10.09
CA ALA A 259 7.79 -16.77 -10.45
C ALA A 259 9.10 -16.43 -9.73
N ILE A 260 9.49 -15.15 -9.68
CA ILE A 260 10.68 -14.69 -8.94
C ILE A 260 10.52 -14.95 -7.43
N TRP A 261 9.36 -14.62 -6.88
CA TRP A 261 9.06 -14.83 -5.46
C TRP A 261 9.21 -16.31 -5.07
N ASN A 262 8.66 -17.20 -5.91
CA ASN A 262 8.73 -18.65 -5.69
C ASN A 262 10.17 -19.17 -5.79
N GLN A 263 11.01 -18.63 -6.67
CA GLN A 263 12.42 -18.99 -6.74
C GLN A 263 13.16 -18.64 -5.45
N TYR A 264 12.94 -17.42 -4.90
CA TYR A 264 13.49 -17.04 -3.60
C TYR A 264 13.01 -17.96 -2.49
N HIS A 265 11.71 -18.22 -2.43
CA HIS A 265 11.10 -19.06 -1.41
C HIS A 265 11.70 -20.48 -1.43
N GLU A 266 11.69 -21.13 -2.59
CA GLU A 266 12.22 -22.48 -2.75
C GLU A 266 13.74 -22.54 -2.50
N GLY A 267 14.49 -21.56 -2.97
CA GLY A 267 15.94 -21.49 -2.82
C GLY A 267 16.42 -21.19 -1.39
N LEU A 268 15.57 -20.63 -0.54
CA LEU A 268 15.93 -20.18 0.81
C LEU A 268 15.22 -20.93 1.94
N LYS A 269 14.18 -21.73 1.65
CA LYS A 269 13.37 -22.41 2.68
C LYS A 269 14.16 -23.34 3.59
N ASP A 270 15.14 -24.05 3.06
CA ASP A 270 15.95 -24.99 3.85
C ASP A 270 16.87 -24.22 4.82
N LEU A 271 17.45 -23.11 4.37
CA LEU A 271 18.28 -22.24 5.20
C LEU A 271 17.44 -21.55 6.30
N ALA A 272 16.22 -21.14 6.00
CA ALA A 272 15.27 -20.66 7.00
C ALA A 272 14.87 -21.77 7.99
N GLY A 273 14.65 -23.00 7.51
CA GLY A 273 14.39 -24.18 8.34
C GLY A 273 15.53 -24.52 9.32
N MET A 274 16.76 -24.13 9.01
CA MET A 274 17.92 -24.23 9.92
C MET A 274 17.96 -23.09 10.97
N GLY A 275 16.98 -22.16 10.98
CA GLY A 275 16.89 -21.06 11.94
C GLY A 275 17.81 -19.88 11.64
N SER A 276 18.31 -19.74 10.41
CA SER A 276 19.17 -18.63 10.02
C SER A 276 18.43 -17.29 10.01
N PHE A 277 17.18 -17.30 9.54
CA PHE A 277 16.23 -16.15 9.47
C PHE A 277 14.81 -16.67 9.33
N THR A 278 13.81 -15.79 9.38
CA THR A 278 12.43 -16.13 8.98
C THR A 278 12.08 -15.50 7.63
N MET A 279 11.16 -16.15 6.91
CA MET A 279 10.66 -15.71 5.60
C MET A 279 9.19 -15.33 5.68
N PRO A 280 8.62 -14.67 4.63
CA PRO A 280 7.20 -14.40 4.56
C PRO A 280 6.38 -15.68 4.70
N ASP A 281 5.44 -15.68 5.63
CA ASP A 281 4.40 -16.70 5.76
C ASP A 281 3.10 -16.16 5.16
N ILE A 282 2.52 -16.92 4.22
CA ILE A 282 1.28 -16.54 3.55
C ILE A 282 0.14 -17.35 4.16
N PRO A 283 -0.75 -16.72 4.95
CA PRO A 283 -1.88 -17.41 5.55
C PRO A 283 -2.80 -18.05 4.48
N LYS A 284 -3.37 -19.20 4.77
CA LYS A 284 -4.27 -19.93 3.85
C LYS A 284 -5.48 -19.10 3.38
N CYS A 285 -5.88 -18.12 4.17
CA CYS A 285 -6.98 -17.20 3.86
C CYS A 285 -6.56 -16.02 2.97
N ALA A 286 -5.25 -15.84 2.71
CA ALA A 286 -4.70 -14.76 1.91
C ALA A 286 -3.99 -15.28 0.67
N THR A 287 -3.88 -14.42 -0.34
CA THR A 287 -3.02 -14.64 -1.49
C THR A 287 -1.73 -13.84 -1.40
N ASN A 288 -0.75 -14.19 -2.24
CA ASN A 288 0.50 -13.46 -2.39
C ASN A 288 0.52 -12.82 -3.79
N ASN A 289 0.67 -11.50 -3.85
CA ASN A 289 0.84 -10.77 -5.12
C ASN A 289 2.30 -10.53 -5.48
N ALA A 290 3.20 -11.11 -4.73
CA ALA A 290 4.64 -10.96 -4.94
C ALA A 290 5.10 -9.49 -5.01
N HIS A 291 4.55 -8.62 -4.13
CA HIS A 291 4.97 -7.22 -4.05
C HIS A 291 6.44 -7.11 -3.65
N MET A 292 6.89 -7.93 -2.70
CA MET A 292 8.28 -8.02 -2.27
C MET A 292 8.60 -9.42 -1.74
N PHE A 293 9.88 -9.75 -1.68
CA PHE A 293 10.39 -10.85 -0.89
C PHE A 293 11.30 -10.29 0.21
N TYR A 294 11.13 -10.77 1.44
CA TYR A 294 11.91 -10.29 2.57
C TYR A 294 12.41 -11.42 3.47
N LEU A 295 13.46 -11.14 4.21
CA LEU A 295 13.97 -11.98 5.28
C LEU A 295 13.90 -11.21 6.59
N VAL A 296 13.69 -11.87 7.71
CA VAL A 296 13.78 -11.28 9.04
C VAL A 296 14.95 -11.94 9.74
N CYS A 297 16.07 -11.22 9.84
CA CYS A 297 17.29 -11.63 10.52
C CYS A 297 17.08 -11.73 12.04
N ARG A 298 18.05 -12.29 12.76
CA ARG A 298 17.96 -12.48 14.21
C ARG A 298 18.10 -11.18 15.00
N ASN A 299 18.85 -10.21 14.47
CA ASN A 299 19.11 -8.91 15.08
C ASN A 299 19.57 -7.87 14.06
N LEU A 300 19.72 -6.62 14.51
CA LEU A 300 20.11 -5.47 13.70
C LEU A 300 21.51 -5.63 13.09
N GLU A 301 22.46 -6.17 13.85
CA GLU A 301 23.84 -6.36 13.41
C GLU A 301 23.91 -7.33 12.24
N GLU A 302 23.23 -8.46 12.34
CA GLU A 302 23.14 -9.45 11.27
C GLU A 302 22.46 -8.89 10.03
N ARG A 303 21.34 -8.16 10.19
CA ARG A 303 20.64 -7.50 9.10
C ARG A 303 21.56 -6.53 8.37
N THR A 304 22.31 -5.72 9.11
CA THR A 304 23.22 -4.73 8.55
C THR A 304 24.39 -5.40 7.83
N ALA A 305 24.96 -6.46 8.42
CA ALA A 305 26.03 -7.26 7.81
C ALA A 305 25.56 -7.93 6.51
N LEU A 306 24.34 -8.53 6.50
CA LEU A 306 23.79 -9.17 5.31
C LEU A 306 23.58 -8.17 4.17
N ILE A 307 23.02 -6.99 4.44
CA ILE A 307 22.84 -5.92 3.42
C ILE A 307 24.21 -5.51 2.83
N SER A 308 25.21 -5.29 3.69
CA SER A 308 26.56 -4.92 3.26
C SER A 308 27.20 -6.02 2.41
N TYR A 309 27.10 -7.26 2.85
CA TYR A 309 27.63 -8.42 2.11
C TYR A 309 26.96 -8.58 0.73
N LEU A 310 25.63 -8.49 0.66
CA LEU A 310 24.91 -8.57 -0.61
C LEU A 310 25.33 -7.45 -1.57
N LYS A 311 25.53 -6.23 -1.05
CA LYS A 311 26.05 -5.10 -1.83
C LYS A 311 27.44 -5.37 -2.40
N GLU A 312 28.34 -5.96 -1.63
CA GLU A 312 29.69 -6.39 -2.07
C GLU A 312 29.61 -7.47 -3.17
N LYS A 313 28.60 -8.34 -3.10
CA LYS A 313 28.31 -9.34 -4.14
C LYS A 313 27.56 -8.77 -5.35
N GLY A 314 27.32 -7.47 -5.38
CA GLY A 314 26.65 -6.78 -6.49
C GLY A 314 25.11 -6.84 -6.46
N ALA A 315 24.51 -7.19 -5.33
CA ALA A 315 23.05 -7.26 -5.16
C ALA A 315 22.54 -6.16 -4.22
N GLY A 316 21.57 -5.36 -4.70
CA GLY A 316 20.94 -4.27 -3.96
C GLY A 316 19.85 -4.77 -3.02
N ALA A 317 20.17 -5.08 -1.76
CA ALA A 317 19.19 -5.36 -0.71
C ALA A 317 19.05 -4.14 0.21
N VAL A 318 17.84 -3.94 0.79
CA VAL A 318 17.55 -2.77 1.61
C VAL A 318 16.70 -3.13 2.83
N PHE A 319 16.82 -2.35 3.92
CA PHE A 319 15.88 -2.42 5.03
C PHE A 319 14.50 -1.86 4.61
N HIS A 320 13.48 -2.06 5.46
CA HIS A 320 12.18 -1.46 5.23
C HIS A 320 11.65 -0.88 6.53
N TYR A 321 11.15 0.33 6.45
CA TYR A 321 10.54 1.16 7.47
C TYR A 321 11.32 1.26 8.80
N LEU A 322 11.12 2.36 9.47
CA LEU A 322 11.38 2.54 10.90
C LEU A 322 10.04 2.54 11.61
N SER A 323 10.01 2.13 12.87
CA SER A 323 8.80 2.22 13.69
C SER A 323 8.37 3.66 13.85
N LEU A 324 7.16 4.03 13.41
CA LEU A 324 6.69 5.42 13.41
C LEU A 324 6.55 5.99 14.82
N HIS A 325 6.24 5.16 15.84
CA HIS A 325 6.16 5.61 17.23
C HIS A 325 7.51 6.04 17.82
N LEU A 326 8.62 5.68 17.18
CA LEU A 326 9.97 6.10 17.56
C LEU A 326 10.48 7.29 16.72
N SER A 327 9.70 7.78 15.75
CA SER A 327 10.09 8.92 14.92
C SER A 327 10.21 10.22 15.74
N GLU A 328 11.06 11.14 15.31
CA GLU A 328 11.19 12.47 15.90
C GLU A 328 9.84 13.18 15.91
N PHE A 329 9.15 13.19 14.77
CA PHE A 329 7.84 13.83 14.66
C PHE A 329 6.85 13.33 15.71
N TYR A 330 6.75 12.02 15.91
CA TYR A 330 5.80 11.46 16.87
C TYR A 330 6.21 11.81 18.32
N LYS A 331 7.49 11.69 18.65
CA LYS A 331 8.01 12.05 20.00
C LYS A 331 7.76 13.51 20.35
N ASP A 332 7.89 14.42 19.38
CA ASP A 332 7.70 15.85 19.60
C ASP A 332 6.22 16.26 19.77
N HIS A 333 5.30 15.47 19.20
CA HIS A 333 3.86 15.78 19.20
C HIS A 333 3.03 14.86 20.10
N HIS A 334 3.63 13.79 20.63
CA HIS A 334 2.93 12.85 21.49
C HIS A 334 2.91 13.35 22.95
N VAL A 335 1.75 13.19 23.60
CA VAL A 335 1.58 13.47 25.04
C VAL A 335 1.40 12.14 25.77
N GLY A 336 2.28 11.85 26.70
CA GLY A 336 2.31 10.62 27.50
C GLY A 336 3.51 9.73 27.23
N GLU A 337 3.46 8.50 27.71
CA GLU A 337 4.53 7.52 27.45
C GLU A 337 4.48 7.02 26.02
N ILE A 338 5.67 6.86 25.42
CA ILE A 338 5.79 6.23 24.09
C ILE A 338 5.41 4.76 24.22
N PRO A 339 4.50 4.25 23.39
CA PRO A 339 4.05 2.85 23.48
C PRO A 339 5.22 1.89 23.22
N LYS A 340 5.21 0.75 23.90
CA LYS A 340 6.17 -0.35 23.64
C LYS A 340 5.56 -1.30 22.62
N LEU A 341 6.15 -1.37 21.44
CA LEU A 341 5.66 -2.15 20.31
C LEU A 341 6.77 -3.10 19.80
N PRO A 342 7.09 -4.16 20.59
CA PRO A 342 8.28 -4.97 20.37
C PRO A 342 8.33 -5.68 19.03
N ASN A 343 7.19 -6.06 18.45
CA ASN A 343 7.16 -6.71 17.16
C ASN A 343 7.44 -5.70 16.03
N CYS A 344 6.87 -4.50 16.10
CA CYS A 344 7.20 -3.41 15.16
C CYS A 344 8.69 -3.10 15.17
N ASP A 345 9.30 -2.99 16.36
CA ASP A 345 10.72 -2.68 16.51
C ASP A 345 11.59 -3.82 15.98
N ARG A 346 11.22 -5.06 16.25
CA ARG A 346 11.91 -6.22 15.69
C ARG A 346 11.89 -6.22 14.15
N PHE A 347 10.76 -5.91 13.51
CA PHE A 347 10.73 -5.81 12.05
C PHE A 347 11.55 -4.63 11.54
N ALA A 348 11.52 -3.48 12.22
CA ALA A 348 12.33 -2.32 11.85
C ALA A 348 13.83 -2.62 11.90
N ASP A 349 14.28 -3.38 12.90
CA ASP A 349 15.67 -3.73 13.08
C ASP A 349 16.14 -4.90 12.21
N CYS A 350 15.28 -5.89 11.96
CA CYS A 350 15.70 -7.20 11.44
C CYS A 350 15.30 -7.46 9.99
N LEU A 351 14.39 -6.68 9.39
CA LEU A 351 13.85 -7.02 8.07
C LEU A 351 14.74 -6.51 6.93
N VAL A 352 15.03 -7.41 5.99
CA VAL A 352 15.76 -7.15 4.72
C VAL A 352 14.85 -7.48 3.55
N ARG A 353 14.73 -6.57 2.59
CA ARG A 353 14.07 -6.84 1.30
C ARG A 353 15.10 -7.17 0.24
N LEU A 354 14.82 -8.22 -0.53
CA LEU A 354 15.65 -8.67 -1.64
C LEU A 354 15.24 -7.97 -2.95
N PRO A 355 16.13 -7.92 -3.97
CA PRO A 355 15.80 -7.41 -5.30
C PRO A 355 14.57 -8.10 -5.87
N MET A 356 13.60 -7.32 -6.36
CA MET A 356 12.38 -7.86 -6.93
C MET A 356 11.71 -6.92 -7.92
N PHE A 357 11.87 -7.19 -9.22
CA PHE A 357 11.28 -6.44 -10.31
C PHE A 357 11.07 -7.35 -11.54
N PHE A 358 10.23 -6.94 -12.48
CA PHE A 358 9.81 -7.78 -13.61
C PHE A 358 10.97 -8.32 -14.45
N GLU A 359 11.97 -7.48 -14.77
CA GLU A 359 13.11 -7.84 -15.63
C GLU A 359 14.24 -8.55 -14.88
N LEU A 360 14.09 -8.84 -13.58
CA LEU A 360 15.10 -9.59 -12.81
C LEU A 360 15.27 -10.97 -13.41
N MET A 361 16.47 -11.29 -13.90
CA MET A 361 16.76 -12.56 -14.55
C MET A 361 16.86 -13.69 -13.52
N ASP A 362 16.60 -14.91 -13.95
CA ASP A 362 16.65 -16.08 -13.05
C ASP A 362 18.07 -16.31 -12.54
N GLU A 363 19.08 -16.03 -13.36
CA GLU A 363 20.50 -16.07 -12.97
C GLU A 363 20.81 -15.06 -11.85
N ASP A 364 20.25 -13.84 -11.92
CA ASP A 364 20.42 -12.84 -10.88
C ASP A 364 19.78 -13.28 -9.56
N VAL A 365 18.59 -13.91 -9.62
CA VAL A 365 17.94 -14.50 -8.44
C VAL A 365 18.83 -15.57 -7.82
N GLN A 366 19.46 -16.45 -8.62
CA GLN A 366 20.37 -17.48 -8.14
C GLN A 366 21.65 -16.91 -7.52
N ILE A 367 22.18 -15.79 -8.07
CA ILE A 367 23.32 -15.07 -7.47
C ILE A 367 22.95 -14.57 -6.06
N VAL A 368 21.76 -13.98 -5.89
CA VAL A 368 21.28 -13.50 -4.59
C VAL A 368 21.13 -14.67 -3.60
N ILE A 369 20.46 -15.76 -4.02
CA ILE A 369 20.25 -16.96 -3.20
C ILE A 369 21.60 -17.53 -2.75
N SER A 370 22.53 -17.79 -3.69
CA SER A 370 23.85 -18.34 -3.41
C SER A 370 24.66 -17.43 -2.49
N SER A 371 24.54 -16.11 -2.66
CA SER A 371 25.19 -15.14 -1.76
C SER A 371 24.67 -15.24 -0.33
N ILE A 372 23.37 -15.43 -0.14
CA ILE A 372 22.76 -15.59 1.17
C ILE A 372 23.24 -16.91 1.82
N TRP A 373 23.26 -18.02 1.07
CA TRP A 373 23.81 -19.29 1.57
C TRP A 373 25.27 -19.13 2.02
N ASN A 374 26.12 -18.50 1.21
CA ASN A 374 27.52 -18.25 1.55
C ASN A 374 27.69 -17.35 2.79
N PHE A 375 26.82 -16.35 2.97
CA PHE A 375 26.83 -15.48 4.14
C PHE A 375 26.62 -16.26 5.43
N TYR A 376 25.73 -17.24 5.42
CA TYR A 376 25.47 -18.10 6.58
C TYR A 376 26.43 -19.30 6.70
N GLY A 377 27.47 -19.41 5.84
CA GLY A 377 28.49 -20.45 5.89
C GLY A 377 27.98 -21.86 5.54
N LYS A 378 27.01 -21.91 4.65
CA LYS A 378 26.35 -23.16 4.23
C LYS A 378 26.59 -23.46 2.76
#